data_2bb7742e0e23ce2cc876e93171f39f1e
#
_entry.id   2bb7742e0e23ce2cc876e93171f39f1e
#
_cell.length_a   1.000
_cell.length_b   1.000
_cell.length_c   1.000
_cell.angle_alpha   90.00
_cell.angle_beta   90.00
_cell.angle_gamma   90.00
#
_symmetry.space_group_name_H-M   'P 1'
#
loop_
_entity.id
_entity.type
_entity.pdbx_description
1 polymer ?
#
loop_
_entity_poly.entity_id
_entity_poly.type
_entity_poly.pdbx_seq_one_letter_code
_entity_poly.pdbx_strand_id
1 'polypeptide(L)'
;MSKQDRVVVDLSEAVACCSPLVAEPLSAEHSVELARVFKAMGDPVRLRLLSLIASHAGGEACVCDLTDVFDLTGATISHHLKVLREAGLISGERRGTWVYYRVRPDLLARLSAVLVPGSAIRDAAVAR
;
A
#
# COMPACT_ATOMS: atom_id res chain seq x y z
N MET A 1 -8.50 8.06 -16.20
CA MET A 1 -7.55 7.62 -17.20
C MET A 1 -7.30 6.15 -17.11
N SER A 2 -7.30 5.52 -18.24
CA SER A 2 -7.10 4.09 -18.31
C SER A 2 -5.72 3.68 -17.80
N LYS A 3 -4.75 4.56 -17.90
CA LYS A 3 -3.40 4.29 -17.44
C LYS A 3 -3.37 3.98 -15.94
N GLN A 4 -4.11 4.77 -15.18
CA GLN A 4 -4.18 4.59 -13.74
C GLN A 4 -4.90 3.29 -13.38
N ASP A 5 -5.97 3.02 -14.09
CA ASP A 5 -6.73 1.80 -13.87
C ASP A 5 -5.88 0.58 -14.21
N ARG A 6 -5.10 0.67 -15.29
CA ARG A 6 -4.21 -0.41 -15.67
C ARG A 6 -3.19 -0.71 -14.58
N VAL A 7 -2.63 0.35 -13.99
CA VAL A 7 -1.64 0.16 -12.94
C VAL A 7 -2.23 -0.59 -11.77
N VAL A 8 -3.43 -0.21 -11.35
CA VAL A 8 -4.08 -0.86 -10.22
C VAL A 8 -4.41 -2.31 -10.56
N VAL A 9 -4.92 -2.56 -11.76
CA VAL A 9 -5.25 -3.91 -12.19
C VAL A 9 -3.98 -4.77 -12.28
N ASP A 10 -2.94 -4.23 -12.88
CA ASP A 10 -1.68 -4.96 -13.03
C ASP A 10 -1.11 -5.32 -11.67
N LEU A 11 -1.16 -4.37 -10.74
CA LEU A 11 -0.66 -4.60 -9.40
C LEU A 11 -1.44 -5.69 -8.69
N SER A 12 -2.76 -5.63 -8.77
CA SER A 12 -3.62 -6.65 -8.19
C SER A 12 -3.28 -8.03 -8.74
N GLU A 13 -3.08 -8.09 -10.04
CA GLU A 13 -2.75 -9.33 -10.70
C GLU A 13 -1.41 -9.86 -10.24
N ALA A 14 -0.42 -8.98 -10.19
CA ALA A 14 0.92 -9.37 -9.76
C ALA A 14 0.90 -9.92 -8.36
N VAL A 15 0.15 -9.28 -7.46
CA VAL A 15 0.08 -9.73 -6.09
C VAL A 15 -0.82 -10.95 -5.94
N ALA A 16 -1.93 -10.97 -6.67
CA ALA A 16 -2.90 -12.06 -6.53
C ALA A 16 -2.36 -13.40 -7.02
N CYS A 17 -1.61 -13.38 -8.11
CA CYS A 17 -1.09 -14.62 -8.67
C CYS A 17 0.30 -14.94 -8.17
N CYS A 18 0.87 -14.04 -7.37
CA CYS A 18 2.22 -14.22 -6.92
C CYS A 18 2.36 -15.28 -5.88
N SER A 19 3.29 -16.13 -6.09
CA SER A 19 3.83 -16.94 -5.04
C SER A 19 4.73 -16.08 -4.17
N PRO A 20 5.04 -16.53 -2.96
CA PRO A 20 6.08 -15.86 -2.19
C PRO A 20 7.36 -15.71 -3.00
N LEU A 21 8.15 -14.72 -2.65
CA LEU A 21 9.39 -14.43 -3.39
C LEU A 21 10.29 -15.64 -3.54
N VAL A 22 10.27 -16.52 -2.55
CA VAL A 22 11.18 -17.68 -2.55
C VAL A 22 10.66 -18.86 -3.37
N ALA A 23 9.40 -18.81 -3.80
CA ALA A 23 8.82 -19.94 -4.52
C ALA A 23 9.35 -20.04 -5.95
N GLU A 24 9.49 -18.89 -6.60
CA GLU A 24 10.01 -18.82 -7.96
C GLU A 24 10.49 -17.39 -8.21
N PRO A 25 11.41 -17.21 -9.16
CA PRO A 25 11.86 -15.85 -9.47
C PRO A 25 10.74 -15.00 -10.02
N LEU A 26 10.71 -13.75 -9.62
CA LEU A 26 9.75 -12.80 -10.17
C LEU A 26 10.05 -12.51 -11.63
N SER A 27 9.01 -12.38 -12.42
CA SER A 27 9.17 -11.90 -13.78
C SER A 27 9.57 -10.43 -13.76
N ALA A 28 10.14 -9.97 -14.87
CA ALA A 28 10.50 -8.56 -14.98
C ALA A 28 9.29 -7.67 -14.82
N GLU A 29 8.16 -8.07 -15.38
CA GLU A 29 6.94 -7.29 -15.30
C GLU A 29 6.40 -7.18 -13.88
N HIS A 30 6.34 -8.30 -13.18
CA HIS A 30 5.86 -8.30 -11.80
C HIS A 30 6.82 -7.54 -10.90
N SER A 31 8.12 -7.59 -11.19
CA SER A 31 9.10 -6.84 -10.41
C SER A 31 8.85 -5.34 -10.51
N VAL A 32 8.53 -4.85 -11.70
CA VAL A 32 8.26 -3.42 -11.90
C VAL A 32 7.02 -3.00 -11.11
N GLU A 33 5.97 -3.80 -11.18
CA GLU A 33 4.72 -3.45 -10.51
C GLU A 33 4.86 -3.49 -9.00
N LEU A 34 5.48 -4.53 -8.48
CA LEU A 34 5.68 -4.63 -7.03
C LEU A 34 6.63 -3.55 -6.53
N ALA A 35 7.68 -3.26 -7.29
CA ALA A 35 8.62 -2.21 -6.90
C ALA A 35 7.94 -0.86 -6.77
N ARG A 36 6.97 -0.58 -7.62
CA ARG A 36 6.23 0.67 -7.55
C ARG A 36 5.52 0.81 -6.21
N VAL A 37 4.89 -0.26 -5.74
CA VAL A 37 4.19 -0.23 -4.47
C VAL A 37 5.15 -0.07 -3.31
N PHE A 38 6.22 -0.84 -3.30
CA PHE A 38 7.19 -0.75 -2.23
C PHE A 38 7.88 0.60 -2.21
N LYS A 39 8.10 1.18 -3.39
CA LYS A 39 8.69 2.51 -3.47
C LYS A 39 7.75 3.56 -2.87
N ALA A 40 6.45 3.42 -3.13
CA ALA A 40 5.47 4.33 -2.54
C ALA A 40 5.47 4.22 -1.03
N MET A 41 5.65 3.01 -0.50
CA MET A 41 5.69 2.80 0.94
C MET A 41 7.02 3.20 1.57
N GLY A 42 8.08 3.26 0.79
CA GLY A 42 9.44 3.40 1.30
C GLY A 42 9.85 4.83 1.64
N ASP A 43 8.91 5.65 2.01
CA ASP A 43 9.16 7.02 2.47
C ASP A 43 8.63 7.15 3.90
N PRO A 44 9.40 7.75 4.83
CA PRO A 44 8.96 7.80 6.22
C PRO A 44 7.60 8.46 6.42
N VAL A 45 7.34 9.55 5.69
CA VAL A 45 6.07 10.24 5.81
C VAL A 45 4.94 9.37 5.29
N ARG A 46 5.13 8.75 4.15
CA ARG A 46 4.10 7.91 3.55
C ARG A 46 3.81 6.68 4.38
N LEU A 47 4.86 6.06 4.91
CA LEU A 47 4.66 4.89 5.76
C LEU A 47 3.89 5.26 7.02
N ARG A 48 4.22 6.41 7.59
CA ARG A 48 3.52 6.89 8.77
C ARG A 48 2.07 7.25 8.46
N LEU A 49 1.82 7.82 7.28
CA LEU A 49 0.45 8.11 6.84
C LEU A 49 -0.37 6.85 6.73
N LEU A 50 0.18 5.80 6.14
CA LEU A 50 -0.51 4.52 6.07
C LEU A 50 -0.89 4.01 7.44
N SER A 51 0.04 4.08 8.37
CA SER A 51 -0.20 3.62 9.73
C SER A 51 -1.29 4.44 10.41
N LEU A 52 -1.24 5.74 10.25
CA LEU A 52 -2.23 6.62 10.86
C LEU A 52 -3.63 6.38 10.31
N ILE A 53 -3.74 6.21 8.98
CA ILE A 53 -5.03 5.94 8.36
C ILE A 53 -5.58 4.60 8.85
N ALA A 54 -4.73 3.59 8.86
CA ALA A 54 -5.16 2.24 9.24
C ALA A 54 -5.61 2.17 10.69
N SER A 55 -4.95 2.92 11.56
CA SER A 55 -5.24 2.87 12.98
C SER A 55 -6.26 3.90 13.43
N HIS A 56 -6.69 4.79 12.55
CA HIS A 56 -7.66 5.81 12.90
C HIS A 56 -9.02 5.18 13.17
N ALA A 57 -9.82 5.86 13.98
CA ALA A 57 -11.14 5.37 14.34
C ALA A 57 -11.94 5.05 13.09
N GLY A 58 -12.55 3.87 13.07
CA GLY A 58 -13.32 3.43 11.91
C GLY A 58 -12.49 3.00 10.72
N GLY A 59 -11.16 3.04 10.84
CA GLY A 59 -10.30 2.63 9.75
C GLY A 59 -10.20 3.63 8.62
N GLU A 60 -10.61 4.86 8.87
CA GLU A 60 -10.54 5.92 7.85
C GLU A 60 -10.18 7.24 8.50
N ALA A 61 -9.58 8.13 7.73
CA ALA A 61 -9.16 9.42 8.23
C ALA A 61 -9.30 10.48 7.14
N CYS A 62 -9.71 11.67 7.53
CA CYS A 62 -9.74 12.76 6.57
C CYS A 62 -8.40 13.49 6.58
N VAL A 63 -8.14 14.29 5.55
CA VAL A 63 -6.91 15.06 5.46
C VAL A 63 -6.73 15.95 6.69
N CYS A 64 -7.82 16.48 7.22
CA CYS A 64 -7.75 17.34 8.38
C CYS A 64 -7.22 16.61 9.61
N ASP A 65 -7.51 15.33 9.73
CA ASP A 65 -6.96 14.54 10.83
C ASP A 65 -5.48 14.30 10.67
N LEU A 66 -5.04 14.20 9.44
CA LEU A 66 -3.65 13.83 9.14
C LEU A 66 -2.71 15.00 9.22
N THR A 67 -3.14 16.17 8.75
CA THR A 67 -2.25 17.34 8.73
C THR A 67 -1.87 17.81 10.12
N ASP A 68 -2.70 17.55 11.12
CA ASP A 68 -2.42 17.96 12.50
C ASP A 68 -1.24 17.21 13.10
N VAL A 69 -0.94 16.03 12.57
CA VAL A 69 0.11 15.18 13.13
C VAL A 69 1.48 15.53 12.57
N PHE A 70 1.52 16.03 11.34
CA PHE A 70 2.76 16.30 10.65
C PHE A 70 3.07 17.78 10.65
N ASP A 71 4.36 18.08 10.76
CA ASP A 71 4.83 19.46 10.62
C ASP A 71 5.12 19.72 9.13
N LEU A 72 4.09 19.55 8.31
CA LEU A 72 4.19 19.69 6.86
C LEU A 72 2.96 20.44 6.36
N THR A 73 3.10 21.06 5.21
CA THR A 73 1.96 21.76 4.61
C THR A 73 0.93 20.78 4.11
N GLY A 74 -0.31 21.26 4.01
CA GLY A 74 -1.37 20.43 3.46
C GLY A 74 -1.07 19.98 2.04
N ALA A 75 -0.41 20.83 1.25
CA ALA A 75 -0.05 20.47 -0.12
C ALA A 75 0.93 19.28 -0.13
N THR A 76 1.89 19.29 0.77
CA THR A 76 2.85 18.19 0.86
C THR A 76 2.18 16.89 1.28
N ILE A 77 1.30 16.98 2.28
CA ILE A 77 0.55 15.80 2.72
C ILE A 77 -0.31 15.27 1.59
N SER A 78 -0.99 16.16 0.86
CA SER A 78 -1.84 15.76 -0.25
C SER A 78 -1.04 15.08 -1.35
N HIS A 79 0.18 15.53 -1.59
CA HIS A 79 1.05 14.90 -2.57
C HIS A 79 1.38 13.46 -2.15
N HIS A 80 1.72 13.26 -0.90
CA HIS A 80 2.03 11.92 -0.41
C HIS A 80 0.81 11.01 -0.47
N LEU A 81 -0.37 11.54 -0.16
CA LEU A 81 -1.60 10.78 -0.26
C LEU A 81 -1.90 10.38 -1.70
N LYS A 82 -1.60 11.29 -2.63
CA LYS A 82 -1.78 10.98 -4.05
C LYS A 82 -0.87 9.83 -4.48
N VAL A 83 0.39 9.86 -4.05
CA VAL A 83 1.33 8.79 -4.38
C VAL A 83 0.83 7.46 -3.85
N LEU A 84 0.37 7.44 -2.61
CA LEU A 84 -0.16 6.21 -2.01
C LEU A 84 -1.40 5.71 -2.73
N ARG A 85 -2.29 6.62 -3.12
CA ARG A 85 -3.50 6.26 -3.82
C ARG A 85 -3.20 5.71 -5.21
N GLU A 86 -2.27 6.34 -5.92
CA GLU A 86 -1.91 5.88 -7.25
C GLU A 86 -1.23 4.53 -7.23
N ALA A 87 -0.59 4.21 -6.14
CA ALA A 87 0.01 2.89 -5.96
C ALA A 87 -1.01 1.83 -5.52
N GLY A 88 -2.24 2.25 -5.24
CA GLY A 88 -3.30 1.31 -4.86
C GLY A 88 -3.31 0.95 -3.39
N LEU A 89 -2.53 1.65 -2.57
CA LEU A 89 -2.44 1.31 -1.14
C LEU A 89 -3.58 1.89 -0.33
N ILE A 90 -4.14 3.00 -0.77
CA ILE A 90 -5.28 3.62 -0.12
C ILE A 90 -6.33 3.99 -1.17
N SER A 91 -7.55 4.18 -0.70
CA SER A 91 -8.63 4.72 -1.52
C SER A 91 -9.15 5.98 -0.85
N GLY A 92 -9.73 6.86 -1.64
CA GLY A 92 -10.29 8.10 -1.12
C GLY A 92 -11.75 8.23 -1.49
N GLU A 93 -12.52 8.78 -0.59
CA GLU A 93 -13.93 9.01 -0.81
C GLU A 93 -14.27 10.43 -0.40
N ARG A 94 -14.90 11.17 -1.31
CA ARG A 94 -15.30 12.54 -1.01
C ARG A 94 -16.65 12.53 -0.28
N ARG A 95 -16.69 13.26 0.83
CA ARG A 95 -17.93 13.47 1.58
C ARG A 95 -18.04 14.96 1.83
N GLY A 96 -18.88 15.62 1.08
CA GLY A 96 -18.98 17.07 1.14
C GLY A 96 -17.70 17.72 0.65
N THR A 97 -17.09 18.54 1.49
CA THR A 97 -15.84 19.22 1.16
C THR A 97 -14.60 18.43 1.56
N TRP A 98 -14.78 17.32 2.27
CA TRP A 98 -13.66 16.56 2.80
C TRP A 98 -13.47 15.26 2.06
N VAL A 99 -12.21 14.81 1.97
CA VAL A 99 -11.89 13.51 1.42
C VAL A 99 -11.45 12.62 2.57
N TYR A 100 -12.03 11.43 2.64
CA TYR A 100 -11.70 10.44 3.65
C TYR A 100 -10.89 9.34 3.00
N TYR A 101 -9.80 8.96 3.63
CA TYR A 101 -8.88 7.94 3.11
C TYR A 101 -8.96 6.68 3.95
N ARG A 102 -8.80 5.56 3.28
CA ARG A 102 -8.88 4.24 3.91
C ARG A 102 -7.84 3.36 3.27
N VAL A 103 -7.12 2.57 4.07
CA VAL A 103 -6.17 1.61 3.48
C VAL A 103 -6.95 0.52 2.79
N ARG A 104 -6.27 -0.14 1.87
CA ARG A 104 -6.84 -1.28 1.16
C ARG A 104 -6.31 -2.55 1.78
N PRO A 105 -7.05 -3.16 2.71
CA PRO A 105 -6.53 -4.29 3.48
C PRO A 105 -6.27 -5.51 2.62
N ASP A 106 -7.06 -5.71 1.56
CA ASP A 106 -6.86 -6.84 0.68
C ASP A 106 -5.51 -6.74 -0.04
N LEU A 107 -5.13 -5.56 -0.49
CA LEU A 107 -3.84 -5.37 -1.15
C LEU A 107 -2.70 -5.54 -0.16
N LEU A 108 -2.85 -5.00 1.05
CA LEU A 108 -1.82 -5.15 2.07
C LEU A 108 -1.62 -6.62 2.44
N ALA A 109 -2.71 -7.37 2.51
CA ALA A 109 -2.62 -8.79 2.80
C ALA A 109 -1.88 -9.53 1.70
N ARG A 110 -2.13 -9.17 0.46
CA ARG A 110 -1.44 -9.80 -0.67
C ARG A 110 0.03 -9.45 -0.70
N LEU A 111 0.37 -8.21 -0.39
CA LEU A 111 1.78 -7.80 -0.30
C LEU A 111 2.48 -8.58 0.82
N SER A 112 1.80 -8.76 1.93
CA SER A 112 2.33 -9.54 3.02
C SER A 112 2.63 -10.98 2.57
N ALA A 113 1.72 -11.54 1.78
CA ALA A 113 1.90 -12.91 1.28
C ALA A 113 3.11 -13.04 0.36
N VAL A 114 3.40 -11.99 -0.41
CA VAL A 114 4.57 -11.99 -1.29
C VAL A 114 5.86 -12.09 -0.48
N LEU A 115 5.88 -11.45 0.69
CA LEU A 115 7.06 -11.41 1.54
C LEU A 115 7.20 -12.62 2.45
N VAL A 116 6.16 -13.44 2.55
CA VAL A 116 6.23 -14.65 3.37
C VAL A 116 7.25 -15.59 2.76
N PRO A 117 8.19 -16.13 3.57
CA PRO A 117 9.27 -16.94 3.04
C PRO A 117 8.87 -18.30 2.49
N GLY A 118 7.62 -18.69 2.62
CA GLY A 118 7.18 -19.99 2.14
C GLY A 118 7.38 -21.07 3.19
N SER A 119 7.15 -22.30 2.78
CA SER A 119 7.15 -23.41 3.74
C SER A 119 8.53 -23.67 4.32
N ALA A 120 9.59 -23.42 3.56
CA ALA A 120 10.94 -23.73 4.03
C ALA A 120 11.31 -22.95 5.30
N ILE A 121 11.04 -21.66 5.31
CA ILE A 121 11.35 -20.86 6.48
C ILE A 121 10.34 -21.11 7.59
N ARG A 122 9.10 -21.37 7.23
CA ARG A 122 8.10 -21.69 8.20
C ARG A 122 8.47 -22.97 8.94
N ASP A 123 8.96 -23.97 8.21
CA ASP A 123 9.40 -25.21 8.81
C ASP A 123 10.59 -24.98 9.74
N ALA A 124 11.52 -24.14 9.32
CA ALA A 124 12.66 -23.80 10.16
C ALA A 124 12.22 -23.10 11.44
N ALA A 125 11.23 -22.22 11.34
CA ALA A 125 10.71 -21.55 12.52
C ALA A 125 10.00 -22.51 13.45
N VAL A 126 9.29 -23.46 12.89
CA VAL A 126 8.60 -24.49 13.69
C VAL A 126 9.62 -25.39 14.38
N ALA A 127 10.72 -25.66 13.72
CA ALA A 127 11.75 -26.54 14.28
C ALA A 127 12.44 -25.95 15.50
N ARG A 128 12.27 -24.68 15.75
CA ARG A 128 12.84 -24.05 16.94
C ARG A 128 11.92 -24.21 18.13
#